data_4f4fc5c9524ce8f5e7267c84a922e107
#
_entry.id   4f4fc5c9524ce8f5e7267c84a922e107
#
_cell.length_a   1.000
_cell.length_b   1.000
_cell.length_c   1.000
_cell.angle_alpha   90.00
_cell.angle_beta   90.00
_cell.angle_gamma   90.00
#
_symmetry.space_group_name_H-M   'P 1'
#
loop_
_entity.id
_entity.type
_entity.pdbx_description
1 polymer ?
#
loop_
_entity_poly.entity_id
_entity_poly.type
_entity_poly.pdbx_seq_one_letter_code
_entity_poly.pdbx_strand_id
1 'polypeptide(L)'
;MTQHLFEKRFEILKYLARRAEDVGAPPSIREIGRAISLKSAQTVHHHLSKLEIDGYIERLDDRSRTPVLTEKGWEAIGEIPLLGRIAAGRGLEAVAMKNDAYSLAAELLSTRFGKRRYLLRVVGQSMTGSRIEDGDLLMVEEDESPPDGEIVVALLNGGEEVTVKKFYRDGEMVRLKPRNGDHEEIVVPADEVQIQGRVTHVIHPPVK
;
A
#
# COMPACT_ATOMS: atom_id res chain seq x y z
N MET A 1 22.40 -25.56 8.35
CA MET A 1 22.96 -24.52 7.45
C MET A 1 21.85 -23.74 6.70
N THR A 2 20.78 -24.37 6.28
CA THR A 2 19.66 -23.75 5.53
C THR A 2 18.83 -22.75 6.35
N GLN A 3 18.58 -23.02 7.63
CA GLN A 3 17.75 -22.20 8.52
C GLN A 3 18.37 -20.82 8.79
N HIS A 4 19.67 -20.77 9.08
CA HIS A 4 20.41 -19.51 9.32
C HIS A 4 20.50 -18.62 8.06
N LEU A 5 20.58 -19.23 6.86
CA LEU A 5 20.53 -18.48 5.60
C LEU A 5 19.16 -17.85 5.33
N PHE A 6 18.08 -18.51 5.76
CA PHE A 6 16.72 -18.00 5.66
C PHE A 6 16.51 -16.81 6.64
N GLU A 7 17.03 -16.93 7.85
CA GLU A 7 17.01 -15.86 8.86
C GLU A 7 17.67 -14.58 8.36
N LYS A 8 18.85 -14.67 7.72
CA LYS A 8 19.54 -13.48 7.18
C LYS A 8 18.81 -12.81 6.03
N ARG A 9 18.14 -13.56 5.16
CA ARG A 9 17.29 -12.99 4.10
C ARG A 9 16.08 -12.28 4.68
N PHE A 10 15.47 -12.85 5.71
CA PHE A 10 14.36 -12.25 6.42
C PHE A 10 14.76 -10.95 7.14
N GLU A 11 15.96 -10.92 7.76
CA GLU A 11 16.52 -9.68 8.34
C GLU A 11 16.75 -8.61 7.26
N ILE A 12 17.19 -8.98 6.04
CA ILE A 12 17.32 -8.06 4.91
C ILE A 12 15.96 -7.47 4.53
N LEU A 13 14.92 -8.30 4.36
CA LEU A 13 13.58 -7.82 4.02
C LEU A 13 13.06 -6.84 5.07
N LYS A 14 13.17 -7.17 6.36
CA LYS A 14 12.78 -6.26 7.45
C LYS A 14 13.57 -4.95 7.45
N TYR A 15 14.86 -5.01 7.15
CA TYR A 15 15.67 -3.80 7.05
C TYR A 15 15.25 -2.92 5.87
N LEU A 16 15.00 -3.53 4.70
CA LEU A 16 14.51 -2.81 3.52
C LEU A 16 13.14 -2.19 3.76
N ALA A 17 12.23 -2.91 4.44
CA ALA A 17 10.93 -2.38 4.83
C ALA A 17 11.06 -1.12 5.69
N ARG A 18 11.83 -1.18 6.78
CA ARG A 18 12.06 -0.02 7.65
C ARG A 18 12.70 1.15 6.92
N ARG A 19 13.62 0.87 5.99
CA ARG A 19 14.27 1.92 5.19
C ARG A 19 13.37 2.49 4.10
N ALA A 20 12.37 1.74 3.65
CA ALA A 20 11.32 2.29 2.79
C ALA A 20 10.48 3.36 3.52
N GLU A 21 10.45 3.31 4.85
CA GLU A 21 9.78 4.29 5.72
C GLU A 21 10.59 5.59 5.88
N ASP A 22 11.90 5.54 5.76
CA ASP A 22 12.76 6.73 5.91
C ASP A 22 12.79 7.57 4.62
N VAL A 23 12.54 8.87 4.74
CA VAL A 23 12.73 9.84 3.65
C VAL A 23 14.23 10.00 3.39
N GLY A 24 14.77 9.22 2.48
CA GLY A 24 16.20 9.27 2.18
C GLY A 24 16.60 8.45 0.96
N ALA A 25 17.86 8.54 0.59
CA ALA A 25 18.42 7.70 -0.46
C ALA A 25 18.31 6.21 -0.07
N PRO A 26 18.05 5.35 -1.03
CA PRO A 26 17.99 3.92 -0.82
C PRO A 26 19.28 3.39 -0.16
N PRO A 27 19.22 2.37 0.74
CA PRO A 27 20.39 1.90 1.46
C PRO A 27 21.44 1.26 0.54
N SER A 28 22.68 1.59 0.76
CA SER A 28 23.80 0.94 0.10
C SER A 28 23.99 -0.49 0.60
N ILE A 29 24.67 -1.32 -0.19
CA ILE A 29 25.02 -2.70 0.20
C ILE A 29 25.82 -2.76 1.50
N ARG A 30 26.65 -1.74 1.75
CA ARG A 30 27.42 -1.65 2.99
C ARG A 30 26.52 -1.35 4.21
N GLU A 31 25.53 -0.51 4.04
CA GLU A 31 24.53 -0.22 5.09
C GLU A 31 23.69 -1.44 5.40
N ILE A 32 23.21 -2.16 4.37
CA ILE A 32 22.52 -3.44 4.54
C ILE A 32 23.40 -4.40 5.32
N GLY A 33 24.66 -4.60 4.90
CA GLY A 33 25.60 -5.50 5.58
C GLY A 33 25.79 -5.15 7.04
N ARG A 34 25.98 -3.86 7.38
CA ARG A 34 26.10 -3.41 8.77
C ARG A 34 24.84 -3.70 9.58
N ALA A 35 23.67 -3.40 9.04
CA ALA A 35 22.39 -3.58 9.71
C ALA A 35 22.11 -5.04 10.11
N ILE A 36 22.52 -6.00 9.25
CA ILE A 36 22.31 -7.44 9.49
C ILE A 36 23.57 -8.17 9.95
N SER A 37 24.62 -7.42 10.38
CA SER A 37 25.88 -7.96 10.90
C SER A 37 26.63 -8.87 9.91
N LEU A 38 26.57 -8.57 8.60
CA LEU A 38 27.38 -9.21 7.58
C LEU A 38 28.57 -8.34 7.19
N LYS A 39 29.77 -8.90 7.35
CA LYS A 39 31.05 -8.20 7.05
C LYS A 39 31.39 -8.16 5.55
N SER A 40 30.94 -9.15 4.78
CA SER A 40 31.28 -9.29 3.36
C SER A 40 30.17 -8.71 2.46
N ALA A 41 30.54 -7.71 1.65
CA ALA A 41 29.63 -7.18 0.61
C ALA A 41 29.21 -8.26 -0.39
N GLN A 42 30.08 -9.22 -0.70
CA GLN A 42 29.79 -10.34 -1.60
C GLN A 42 28.68 -11.25 -1.02
N THR A 43 28.70 -11.47 0.31
CA THR A 43 27.63 -12.24 0.98
C THR A 43 26.30 -11.51 0.92
N VAL A 44 26.31 -10.18 1.12
CA VAL A 44 25.09 -9.36 0.98
C VAL A 44 24.55 -9.44 -0.45
N HIS A 45 25.42 -9.28 -1.45
CA HIS A 45 25.03 -9.44 -2.86
C HIS A 45 24.40 -10.80 -3.14
N HIS A 46 25.00 -11.89 -2.63
CA HIS A 46 24.45 -13.23 -2.79
C HIS A 46 23.04 -13.36 -2.21
N HIS A 47 22.81 -12.82 -1.02
CA HIS A 47 21.48 -12.82 -0.40
C HIS A 47 20.48 -12.00 -1.20
N LEU A 48 20.85 -10.80 -1.65
CA LEU A 48 20.00 -9.94 -2.47
C LEU A 48 19.64 -10.61 -3.80
N SER A 49 20.61 -11.20 -4.52
CA SER A 49 20.35 -11.92 -5.77
C SER A 49 19.38 -13.09 -5.57
N LYS A 50 19.49 -13.80 -4.44
CA LYS A 50 18.54 -14.86 -4.11
C LYS A 50 17.15 -14.35 -3.82
N LEU A 51 17.03 -13.25 -3.08
CA LEU A 51 15.72 -12.60 -2.80
C LEU A 51 15.08 -12.07 -4.09
N GLU A 52 15.89 -11.57 -5.03
CA GLU A 52 15.45 -11.09 -6.34
C GLU A 52 14.96 -12.26 -7.23
N ILE A 53 15.74 -13.35 -7.33
CA ILE A 53 15.34 -14.57 -8.06
C ILE A 53 14.07 -15.19 -7.46
N ASP A 54 13.97 -15.21 -6.15
CA ASP A 54 12.81 -15.74 -5.42
C ASP A 54 11.61 -14.77 -5.45
N GLY A 55 11.77 -13.56 -6.04
CA GLY A 55 10.71 -12.58 -6.27
C GLY A 55 10.28 -11.78 -5.02
N TYR A 56 11.10 -11.71 -3.97
CA TYR A 56 10.81 -10.92 -2.76
C TYR A 56 11.24 -9.46 -2.87
N ILE A 57 12.20 -9.18 -3.76
CA ILE A 57 12.68 -7.82 -4.04
C ILE A 57 12.82 -7.65 -5.55
N GLU A 58 12.78 -6.40 -6.00
CA GLU A 58 13.02 -6.02 -7.39
C GLU A 58 13.88 -4.74 -7.46
N ARG A 59 14.42 -4.43 -8.64
CA ARG A 59 15.13 -3.19 -8.92
C ARG A 59 14.30 -2.34 -9.87
N LEU A 60 13.99 -1.11 -9.46
CA LEU A 60 13.13 -0.20 -10.21
C LEU A 60 13.78 0.30 -11.52
N ASP A 61 15.11 0.18 -11.65
CA ASP A 61 15.86 0.67 -12.80
C ASP A 61 17.22 -0.05 -12.90
N ASP A 62 17.74 -0.26 -14.11
CA ASP A 62 19.09 -0.81 -14.33
C ASP A 62 20.21 0.03 -13.66
N ARG A 63 19.92 1.31 -13.38
CA ARG A 63 20.80 2.25 -12.67
C ARG A 63 20.58 2.27 -11.16
N SER A 64 19.44 1.79 -10.66
CA SER A 64 19.15 1.70 -9.24
C SER A 64 19.83 0.48 -8.64
N ARG A 65 20.88 0.73 -7.87
CA ARG A 65 21.63 -0.35 -7.18
C ARG A 65 20.89 -0.89 -5.95
N THR A 66 19.75 -0.29 -5.61
CA THR A 66 19.04 -0.63 -4.39
C THR A 66 17.73 -1.33 -4.70
N PRO A 67 17.55 -2.52 -4.13
CA PRO A 67 16.32 -3.26 -4.26
C PRO A 67 15.20 -2.64 -3.42
N VAL A 68 13.98 -2.74 -3.93
CA VAL A 68 12.73 -2.47 -3.20
C VAL A 68 12.01 -3.79 -2.97
N LEU A 69 11.18 -3.82 -1.92
CA LEU A 69 10.33 -4.98 -1.66
C LEU A 69 9.23 -5.07 -2.71
N THR A 70 9.03 -6.28 -3.22
CA THR A 70 7.82 -6.62 -3.96
C THR A 70 6.66 -6.86 -2.99
N GLU A 71 5.45 -7.04 -3.51
CA GLU A 71 4.30 -7.50 -2.71
C GLU A 71 4.63 -8.77 -1.91
N LYS A 72 5.21 -9.77 -2.55
CA LYS A 72 5.66 -11.01 -1.92
C LYS A 72 6.68 -10.75 -0.79
N GLY A 73 7.52 -9.74 -0.94
CA GLY A 73 8.47 -9.32 0.07
C GLY A 73 7.77 -8.74 1.31
N TRP A 74 6.78 -7.88 1.12
CA TRP A 74 5.96 -7.33 2.20
C TRP A 74 5.16 -8.41 2.92
N GLU A 75 4.51 -9.30 2.18
CA GLU A 75 3.78 -10.45 2.75
C GLU A 75 4.70 -11.35 3.59
N ALA A 76 5.91 -11.62 3.11
CA ALA A 76 6.85 -12.49 3.80
C ALA A 76 7.26 -11.98 5.18
N ILE A 77 7.27 -10.67 5.39
CA ILE A 77 7.58 -10.05 6.70
C ILE A 77 6.33 -9.78 7.54
N GLY A 78 5.14 -10.01 6.99
CA GLY A 78 3.87 -9.78 7.68
C GLY A 78 3.52 -8.30 7.80
N GLU A 79 3.95 -7.47 6.86
CA GLU A 79 3.69 -6.03 6.85
C GLU A 79 2.98 -5.62 5.55
N ILE A 80 2.06 -4.65 5.64
CA ILE A 80 1.38 -4.04 4.49
C ILE A 80 1.84 -2.59 4.42
N PRO A 81 2.30 -2.11 3.24
CA PRO A 81 2.77 -0.74 3.11
C PRO A 81 1.63 0.27 3.28
N LEU A 82 1.87 1.33 4.05
CA LEU A 82 1.03 2.52 4.05
C LEU A 82 1.47 3.43 2.88
N LEU A 83 0.68 3.47 1.81
CA LEU A 83 1.06 4.20 0.59
C LEU A 83 0.76 5.69 0.65
N GLY A 84 -0.13 6.13 1.56
CA GLY A 84 -0.44 7.55 1.61
C GLY A 84 -1.67 7.92 2.43
N ARG A 85 -2.14 9.15 2.22
CA ARG A 85 -3.37 9.71 2.78
C ARG A 85 -4.41 9.83 1.69
N ILE A 86 -5.66 9.59 2.03
CA ILE A 86 -6.78 9.72 1.11
C ILE A 86 -7.84 10.65 1.67
N ALA A 87 -8.33 11.55 0.85
CA ALA A 87 -9.40 12.45 1.24
C ALA A 87 -10.75 11.74 1.31
N ALA A 88 -11.38 11.83 2.45
CA ALA A 88 -12.80 11.63 2.58
C ALA A 88 -13.50 13.00 2.48
N GLY A 89 -13.53 13.58 1.27
CA GLY A 89 -14.07 14.92 0.99
C GLY A 89 -13.82 15.32 -0.46
N ARG A 90 -13.92 16.60 -0.79
CA ARG A 90 -13.46 17.13 -2.09
C ARG A 90 -11.94 17.06 -2.14
N GLY A 91 -11.44 16.43 -3.19
CA GLY A 91 -10.08 16.18 -3.59
C GLY A 91 -8.95 16.77 -2.73
N LEU A 92 -8.18 15.90 -2.12
CA LEU A 92 -6.80 16.23 -1.79
C LEU A 92 -5.94 15.73 -2.94
N GLU A 93 -4.94 16.50 -3.32
CA GLU A 93 -3.86 16.01 -4.15
C GLU A 93 -3.38 14.65 -3.60
N ALA A 94 -3.13 13.72 -4.50
CA ALA A 94 -2.61 12.40 -4.15
C ALA A 94 -1.20 12.55 -3.58
N VAL A 95 -1.11 12.85 -2.28
CA VAL A 95 0.17 12.92 -1.58
C VAL A 95 0.56 11.51 -1.20
N ALA A 96 1.43 10.91 -2.00
CA ALA A 96 2.11 9.68 -1.62
C ALA A 96 2.91 9.96 -0.34
N MET A 97 2.40 9.48 0.80
CA MET A 97 3.20 9.38 2.00
C MET A 97 4.01 8.09 1.92
N LYS A 98 5.27 8.22 1.60
CA LYS A 98 6.22 7.19 1.96
C LYS A 98 6.26 7.17 3.48
N ASN A 99 6.10 5.97 4.12
CA ASN A 99 6.83 5.72 5.36
C ASN A 99 6.09 5.31 6.62
N ASP A 100 4.91 4.68 6.54
CA ASP A 100 4.45 3.93 7.71
C ASP A 100 4.06 2.51 7.26
N ALA A 101 4.64 1.48 7.85
CA ALA A 101 4.21 0.11 7.67
C ALA A 101 3.53 -0.37 8.96
N TYR A 102 2.46 -1.13 8.82
CA TYR A 102 1.74 -1.71 9.95
C TYR A 102 1.87 -3.23 9.93
N SER A 103 2.34 -3.78 11.04
CA SER A 103 2.29 -5.22 11.26
C SER A 103 0.85 -5.60 11.61
N LEU A 104 0.24 -6.44 10.79
CA LEU A 104 -1.14 -6.90 10.94
C LEU A 104 -1.17 -8.40 11.24
N ALA A 105 -2.27 -8.85 11.83
CA ALA A 105 -2.47 -10.28 12.06
C ALA A 105 -2.45 -11.05 10.73
N ALA A 106 -1.85 -12.24 10.72
CA ALA A 106 -1.67 -13.06 9.52
C ALA A 106 -2.98 -13.36 8.74
N GLU A 107 -4.11 -13.32 9.44
CA GLU A 107 -5.45 -13.47 8.83
C GLU A 107 -5.82 -12.33 7.88
N LEU A 108 -5.36 -11.10 8.19
CA LEU A 108 -5.58 -9.92 7.34
C LEU A 108 -4.61 -9.90 6.14
N LEU A 109 -3.51 -10.63 6.25
CA LEU A 109 -2.47 -10.72 5.23
C LEU A 109 -2.72 -11.81 4.21
N SER A 110 -3.68 -12.72 4.48
CA SER A 110 -3.97 -13.81 3.55
C SER A 110 -4.47 -13.25 2.22
N THR A 111 -3.57 -13.18 1.24
CA THR A 111 -3.92 -12.86 -0.14
C THR A 111 -4.77 -13.99 -0.72
N ARG A 112 -6.04 -13.73 -0.93
CA ARG A 112 -6.81 -14.54 -1.87
C ARG A 112 -6.43 -14.08 -3.28
N PHE A 113 -5.72 -14.92 -4.03
CA PHE A 113 -5.49 -14.76 -5.46
C PHE A 113 -4.49 -13.68 -5.93
N GLY A 114 -3.43 -13.38 -5.20
CA GLY A 114 -2.33 -12.55 -5.73
C GLY A 114 -2.69 -11.09 -6.04
N LYS A 115 -3.76 -10.54 -5.44
CA LYS A 115 -4.12 -9.13 -5.57
C LYS A 115 -3.30 -8.29 -4.62
N ARG A 116 -2.75 -7.18 -5.11
CA ARG A 116 -1.98 -6.25 -4.29
C ARG A 116 -2.86 -5.61 -3.22
N ARG A 117 -2.28 -5.45 -2.03
CA ARG A 117 -2.91 -4.77 -0.90
C ARG A 117 -2.02 -3.66 -0.36
N TYR A 118 -2.65 -2.60 0.07
CA TYR A 118 -1.97 -1.47 0.67
C TYR A 118 -2.87 -0.77 1.67
N LEU A 119 -2.27 0.04 2.53
CA LEU A 119 -2.98 0.87 3.50
C LEU A 119 -3.04 2.31 3.02
N LEU A 120 -4.15 2.97 3.31
CA LEU A 120 -4.32 4.41 3.16
C LEU A 120 -4.86 4.99 4.46
N ARG A 121 -4.34 6.16 4.87
CA ARG A 121 -4.89 6.90 6.00
C ARG A 121 -5.98 7.85 5.53
N VAL A 122 -7.14 7.75 6.15
CA VAL A 122 -8.29 8.64 5.88
C VAL A 122 -8.02 10.05 6.38
N VAL A 123 -8.41 11.03 5.57
CA VAL A 123 -8.47 12.44 5.95
C VAL A 123 -9.85 12.97 5.59
N GLY A 124 -10.60 13.45 6.58
CA GLY A 124 -11.94 14.00 6.40
C GLY A 124 -13.07 13.05 6.82
N GLN A 125 -14.31 13.44 6.55
CA GLN A 125 -15.51 12.89 7.20
C GLN A 125 -16.60 12.39 6.23
N SER A 126 -16.37 12.35 4.92
CA SER A 126 -17.42 12.01 3.94
C SER A 126 -17.96 10.58 4.02
N MET A 127 -17.29 9.71 4.79
CA MET A 127 -17.62 8.29 4.91
C MET A 127 -18.02 7.87 6.33
N THR A 128 -18.30 8.81 7.23
CA THR A 128 -18.67 8.54 8.65
C THR A 128 -19.91 7.66 8.80
N GLY A 129 -20.89 7.78 7.90
CA GLY A 129 -22.03 6.86 7.85
C GLY A 129 -21.71 5.43 7.47
N SER A 130 -20.46 5.13 7.07
CA SER A 130 -19.91 3.78 6.92
C SER A 130 -18.91 3.43 8.02
N ARG A 131 -18.88 4.20 9.11
CA ARG A 131 -17.92 4.05 10.22
C ARG A 131 -16.45 4.17 9.75
N ILE A 132 -16.20 5.07 8.80
CA ILE A 132 -14.86 5.45 8.37
C ILE A 132 -14.65 6.88 8.81
N GLU A 133 -13.73 7.08 9.72
CA GLU A 133 -13.47 8.36 10.39
C GLU A 133 -12.10 8.92 10.01
N ASP A 134 -11.89 10.20 10.30
CA ASP A 134 -10.60 10.84 10.10
C ASP A 134 -9.51 10.13 10.92
N GLY A 135 -8.38 9.82 10.29
CA GLY A 135 -7.27 9.10 10.90
C GLY A 135 -7.31 7.58 10.78
N ASP A 136 -8.44 6.99 10.38
CA ASP A 136 -8.54 5.56 10.15
C ASP A 136 -7.59 5.07 9.07
N LEU A 137 -7.27 3.77 9.11
CA LEU A 137 -6.53 3.09 8.07
C LEU A 137 -7.46 2.20 7.26
N LEU A 138 -7.46 2.39 5.96
CA LEU A 138 -8.18 1.54 5.02
C LEU A 138 -7.23 0.53 4.42
N MET A 139 -7.54 -0.75 4.55
CA MET A 139 -6.92 -1.79 3.75
C MET A 139 -7.62 -1.86 2.40
N VAL A 140 -6.88 -1.56 1.36
CA VAL A 140 -7.35 -1.55 -0.03
C VAL A 140 -6.75 -2.74 -0.76
N GLU A 141 -7.59 -3.47 -1.47
CA GLU A 141 -7.20 -4.53 -2.40
C GLU A 141 -7.40 -4.03 -3.83
N GLU A 142 -6.38 -4.12 -4.68
CA GLU A 142 -6.49 -3.71 -6.09
C GLU A 142 -7.65 -4.43 -6.78
N ASP A 143 -8.55 -3.65 -7.35
CA ASP A 143 -9.73 -4.13 -8.09
C ASP A 143 -10.22 -3.01 -9.00
N GLU A 144 -10.03 -3.16 -10.30
CA GLU A 144 -10.44 -2.15 -11.28
C GLU A 144 -11.95 -2.23 -11.63
N SER A 145 -12.61 -3.32 -11.23
CA SER A 145 -14.01 -3.58 -11.55
C SER A 145 -14.78 -4.14 -10.36
N PRO A 146 -14.84 -3.39 -9.24
CA PRO A 146 -15.54 -3.82 -8.05
C PRO A 146 -17.05 -3.89 -8.28
N PRO A 147 -17.77 -4.75 -7.55
CA PRO A 147 -19.23 -4.78 -7.55
C PRO A 147 -19.85 -3.47 -7.05
N ASP A 148 -21.10 -3.22 -7.50
CA ASP A 148 -21.89 -2.10 -7.00
C ASP A 148 -22.10 -2.18 -5.48
N GLY A 149 -22.00 -1.02 -4.85
CA GLY A 149 -22.17 -0.89 -3.41
C GLY A 149 -20.89 -1.09 -2.58
N GLU A 150 -19.78 -1.51 -3.20
CA GLU A 150 -18.49 -1.57 -2.53
C GLU A 150 -17.93 -0.17 -2.24
N ILE A 151 -17.09 -0.08 -1.21
CA ILE A 151 -16.33 1.14 -0.92
C ILE A 151 -15.02 1.07 -1.70
N VAL A 152 -14.78 2.06 -2.53
CA VAL A 152 -13.62 2.09 -3.43
C VAL A 152 -12.73 3.29 -3.19
N VAL A 153 -11.49 3.14 -3.61
CA VAL A 153 -10.53 4.22 -3.85
C VAL A 153 -10.60 4.56 -5.33
N ALA A 154 -10.93 5.81 -5.65
CA ALA A 154 -11.05 6.30 -7.00
C ALA A 154 -10.17 7.53 -7.25
N LEU A 155 -9.53 7.57 -8.42
CA LEU A 155 -8.85 8.75 -8.96
C LEU A 155 -9.80 9.45 -9.92
N LEU A 156 -9.83 10.77 -9.82
CA LEU A 156 -10.61 11.68 -10.64
C LEU A 156 -9.67 12.69 -11.31
N ASN A 157 -10.19 13.41 -12.29
CA ASN A 157 -9.48 14.51 -12.96
C ASN A 157 -8.08 14.12 -13.47
N GLY A 158 -8.00 12.95 -14.14
CA GLY A 158 -6.72 12.46 -14.68
C GLY A 158 -5.71 12.02 -13.61
N GLY A 159 -6.16 11.75 -12.37
CA GLY A 159 -5.33 11.32 -11.26
C GLY A 159 -4.90 12.43 -10.29
N GLU A 160 -5.36 13.66 -10.51
CA GLU A 160 -5.07 14.80 -9.62
C GLU A 160 -5.83 14.71 -8.30
N GLU A 161 -7.03 14.09 -8.31
CA GLU A 161 -7.85 13.92 -7.12
C GLU A 161 -8.03 12.45 -6.77
N VAL A 162 -7.88 12.12 -5.49
CA VAL A 162 -8.14 10.78 -4.95
C VAL A 162 -9.26 10.85 -3.91
N THR A 163 -10.20 9.92 -3.95
CA THR A 163 -11.35 9.89 -3.02
C THR A 163 -11.75 8.48 -2.62
N VAL A 164 -12.41 8.37 -1.45
CA VAL A 164 -13.08 7.14 -0.97
C VAL A 164 -14.57 7.37 -1.02
N LYS A 165 -15.27 6.53 -1.74
CA LYS A 165 -16.74 6.61 -1.87
C LYS A 165 -17.33 5.22 -2.09
N LYS A 166 -18.64 5.13 -1.96
CA LYS A 166 -19.41 3.97 -2.37
C LYS A 166 -19.62 4.01 -3.87
N PHE A 167 -19.21 2.93 -4.54
CA PHE A 167 -19.22 2.81 -6.00
C PHE A 167 -20.54 2.25 -6.52
N TYR A 168 -21.02 2.81 -7.61
CA TYR A 168 -22.12 2.27 -8.41
C TYR A 168 -21.87 2.57 -9.88
N ARG A 169 -22.11 1.58 -10.74
CA ARG A 169 -22.02 1.72 -12.19
C ARG A 169 -23.41 1.84 -12.78
N ASP A 170 -23.63 2.88 -13.58
CA ASP A 170 -24.90 3.15 -14.27
C ASP A 170 -24.62 3.36 -15.76
N GLY A 171 -24.53 2.26 -16.50
CA GLY A 171 -24.14 2.27 -17.91
C GLY A 171 -22.75 2.83 -18.14
N GLU A 172 -22.67 3.97 -18.85
CA GLU A 172 -21.42 4.68 -19.14
C GLU A 172 -21.03 5.67 -18.03
N MET A 173 -21.84 5.79 -16.98
CA MET A 173 -21.60 6.68 -15.85
C MET A 173 -21.15 5.90 -14.63
N VAL A 174 -20.34 6.54 -13.79
CA VAL A 174 -19.97 6.07 -12.46
C VAL A 174 -20.51 7.06 -11.43
N ARG A 175 -21.13 6.52 -10.40
CA ARG A 175 -21.66 7.27 -9.27
C ARG A 175 -20.83 6.93 -8.02
N LEU A 176 -20.18 7.94 -7.45
CA LEU A 176 -19.39 7.83 -6.25
C LEU A 176 -20.13 8.51 -5.10
N LYS A 177 -20.79 7.71 -4.28
CA LYS A 177 -21.71 8.18 -3.25
C LYS A 177 -21.02 8.30 -1.89
N PRO A 178 -21.03 9.49 -1.26
CA PRO A 178 -20.59 9.65 0.13
C PRO A 178 -21.54 8.93 1.09
N ARG A 179 -21.07 8.69 2.30
CA ARG A 179 -21.86 8.15 3.41
C ARG A 179 -21.95 9.12 4.58
N ASN A 180 -21.92 10.39 4.26
CA ASN A 180 -22.22 11.50 5.14
C ASN A 180 -23.13 12.46 4.36
N GLY A 181 -24.24 12.85 4.96
CA GLY A 181 -25.27 13.68 4.31
C GLY A 181 -24.82 15.09 3.91
N ASP A 182 -23.70 15.55 4.45
CA ASP A 182 -23.12 16.87 4.17
C ASP A 182 -22.31 16.94 2.87
N HIS A 183 -22.15 15.79 2.19
CA HIS A 183 -21.36 15.68 0.97
C HIS A 183 -22.23 15.27 -0.23
N GLU A 184 -21.97 15.89 -1.36
CA GLU A 184 -22.67 15.57 -2.61
C GLU A 184 -22.12 14.30 -3.27
N GLU A 185 -22.99 13.60 -4.01
CA GLU A 185 -22.64 12.49 -4.88
C GLU A 185 -21.88 13.01 -6.10
N ILE A 186 -20.81 12.30 -6.48
CA ILE A 186 -20.04 12.58 -7.68
C ILE A 186 -20.55 11.65 -8.78
N VAL A 187 -20.99 12.23 -9.90
CA VAL A 187 -21.45 11.48 -11.08
C VAL A 187 -20.60 11.91 -12.26
N VAL A 188 -19.81 10.97 -12.80
CA VAL A 188 -18.85 11.23 -13.88
C VAL A 188 -18.90 10.12 -14.92
N PRO A 189 -18.48 10.39 -16.18
CA PRO A 189 -18.25 9.34 -17.17
C PRO A 189 -17.25 8.29 -16.67
N ALA A 190 -17.45 7.04 -17.06
CA ALA A 190 -16.61 5.93 -16.58
C ALA A 190 -15.16 6.03 -17.04
N ASP A 191 -14.89 6.75 -18.12
CA ASP A 191 -13.56 7.02 -18.67
C ASP A 191 -12.83 8.18 -17.96
N GLU A 192 -13.54 8.98 -17.15
CA GLU A 192 -12.97 10.04 -16.33
C GLU A 192 -12.62 9.59 -14.91
N VAL A 193 -12.92 8.34 -14.54
CA VAL A 193 -12.61 7.79 -13.22
C VAL A 193 -11.76 6.53 -13.33
N GLN A 194 -10.72 6.45 -12.52
CA GLN A 194 -9.92 5.25 -12.41
C GLN A 194 -10.08 4.65 -11.03
N ILE A 195 -10.66 3.45 -10.95
CA ILE A 195 -10.77 2.72 -9.69
C ILE A 195 -9.43 2.06 -9.38
N GLN A 196 -8.87 2.36 -8.21
CA GLN A 196 -7.60 1.83 -7.73
C GLN A 196 -7.75 0.55 -6.93
N GLY A 197 -8.92 0.35 -6.33
CA GLY A 197 -9.20 -0.84 -5.54
C GLY A 197 -10.41 -0.66 -4.63
N ARG A 198 -10.78 -1.76 -3.98
CA ARG A 198 -11.87 -1.79 -3.01
C ARG A 198 -11.34 -1.85 -1.58
N VAL A 199 -12.04 -1.21 -0.67
CA VAL A 199 -11.73 -1.27 0.77
C VAL A 199 -12.22 -2.60 1.32
N THR A 200 -11.30 -3.41 1.85
CA THR A 200 -11.61 -4.72 2.43
C THR A 200 -11.76 -4.65 3.95
N HIS A 201 -11.02 -3.76 4.61
CA HIS A 201 -11.06 -3.59 6.07
C HIS A 201 -10.86 -2.12 6.44
N VAL A 202 -11.45 -1.73 7.57
CA VAL A 202 -11.22 -0.45 8.22
C VAL A 202 -10.56 -0.75 9.57
N ILE A 203 -9.43 -0.12 9.83
CA ILE A 203 -8.67 -0.27 11.06
C ILE A 203 -8.73 1.08 11.79
N HIS A 204 -9.25 1.05 13.00
CA HIS A 204 -9.32 2.22 13.87
C HIS A 204 -8.06 2.25 14.76
N PRO A 205 -7.07 3.13 14.50
CA PRO A 205 -5.91 3.24 15.36
C PRO A 205 -6.32 3.67 16.77
N PRO A 206 -5.60 3.24 17.82
CA PRO A 206 -5.87 3.72 19.17
C PRO A 206 -5.70 5.24 19.22
N VAL A 207 -6.69 5.91 19.83
CA VAL A 207 -6.62 7.35 20.10
C VAL A 207 -5.42 7.60 21.02
N LYS A 208 -4.49 8.45 20.60
CA LYS A 208 -3.33 8.84 21.40
C LYS A 208 -3.74 9.90 22.43
#